data_e6c650ec200afae14397e3b98966a35c
#
_entry.id   e6c650ec200afae14397e3b98966a35c
#
_cell.length_a   1.000
_cell.length_b   1.000
_cell.length_c   1.000
_cell.angle_alpha   90.00
_cell.angle_beta   90.00
_cell.angle_gamma   90.00
#
_symmetry.space_group_name_H-M   'P 1'
#
loop_
_entity.id
_entity.type
_entity.pdbx_description
1 polymer ?
#
loop_
_entity_poly.entity_id
_entity_poly.type
_entity_poly.pdbx_seq_one_letter_code
_entity_poly.pdbx_strand_id
1 'polypeptide(L)'
;MKHKKLIFAIVFVLIIGITAFIVLQKSNNKSNNYEKFAQMKQSRNSETSTSQNKTSLSSTSEVKSVLIENVELHATYYLEKAYVENNSYVAKGDKILKYTNGKYLKAPYDCYIVEMNLPEKEGKCLNSHYVKIQSKNVLTVSMDISEKNIEKISIGDEVKITISALEKTYSGYITHIGSTASNGKFTINIEFENDGNIKLGMTSTVEISI
;
A
#
# COMPACT_ATOMS: atom_id res chain seq x y z
N MET A 1 -2.27 16.41 -50.88
CA MET A 1 -1.31 16.45 -49.71
C MET A 1 -1.93 16.93 -48.40
N LYS A 2 -3.00 17.73 -48.36
CA LYS A 2 -3.63 18.24 -47.13
C LYS A 2 -4.31 17.15 -46.27
N HIS A 3 -4.96 16.14 -46.87
CA HIS A 3 -5.67 15.07 -46.13
C HIS A 3 -4.74 14.11 -45.39
N LYS A 4 -3.54 13.80 -45.91
CA LYS A 4 -2.58 12.91 -45.20
C LYS A 4 -2.04 13.57 -43.92
N LYS A 5 -1.82 14.90 -43.90
CA LYS A 5 -1.37 15.61 -42.70
C LYS A 5 -2.47 15.65 -41.60
N LEU A 6 -3.75 15.76 -42.02
CA LEU A 6 -4.88 15.74 -41.08
C LEU A 6 -5.07 14.39 -40.44
N ILE A 7 -4.95 13.29 -41.19
CA ILE A 7 -5.05 11.93 -40.66
C ILE A 7 -3.91 11.62 -39.67
N PHE A 8 -2.68 12.08 -39.98
CA PHE A 8 -1.54 11.93 -39.07
C PHE A 8 -1.74 12.68 -37.74
N ALA A 9 -2.31 13.90 -37.81
CA ALA A 9 -2.61 14.69 -36.61
C ALA A 9 -3.68 14.02 -35.73
N ILE A 10 -4.73 13.45 -36.33
CA ILE A 10 -5.80 12.74 -35.59
C ILE A 10 -5.27 11.46 -34.95
N VAL A 11 -4.46 10.67 -35.65
CA VAL A 11 -3.84 9.44 -35.10
C VAL A 11 -2.88 9.78 -33.97
N PHE A 12 -2.11 10.85 -34.07
CA PHE A 12 -1.18 11.29 -33.02
C PHE A 12 -1.90 11.74 -31.75
N VAL A 13 -3.02 12.46 -31.88
CA VAL A 13 -3.87 12.85 -30.73
C VAL A 13 -4.51 11.64 -30.06
N LEU A 14 -4.96 10.64 -30.85
CA LEU A 14 -5.52 9.40 -30.29
C LEU A 14 -4.47 8.59 -29.53
N ILE A 15 -3.24 8.47 -30.05
CA ILE A 15 -2.15 7.76 -29.36
C ILE A 15 -1.79 8.47 -28.05
N ILE A 16 -1.71 9.81 -28.02
CA ILE A 16 -1.45 10.56 -26.78
C ILE A 16 -2.61 10.38 -25.79
N GLY A 17 -3.87 10.37 -26.26
CA GLY A 17 -5.05 10.13 -25.42
C GLY A 17 -5.03 8.74 -24.79
N ILE A 18 -4.68 7.70 -25.54
CA ILE A 18 -4.60 6.31 -25.05
C ILE A 18 -3.46 6.13 -24.05
N THR A 19 -2.28 6.71 -24.29
CA THR A 19 -1.16 6.64 -23.37
C THR A 19 -1.45 7.40 -22.08
N ALA A 20 -2.07 8.58 -22.15
CA ALA A 20 -2.51 9.33 -20.97
C ALA A 20 -3.57 8.56 -20.17
N PHE A 21 -4.52 7.89 -20.84
CA PHE A 21 -5.54 7.07 -20.20
C PHE A 21 -4.95 5.83 -19.51
N ILE A 22 -3.98 5.15 -20.13
CA ILE A 22 -3.28 4.01 -19.52
C ILE A 22 -2.46 4.43 -18.31
N VAL A 23 -1.79 5.59 -18.36
CA VAL A 23 -1.03 6.14 -17.23
C VAL A 23 -1.96 6.56 -16.09
N LEU A 24 -3.12 7.15 -16.39
CA LEU A 24 -4.15 7.49 -15.39
C LEU A 24 -4.78 6.23 -14.77
N GLN A 25 -5.04 5.18 -15.54
CA GLN A 25 -5.54 3.90 -14.99
C GLN A 25 -4.49 3.21 -14.11
N LYS A 26 -3.21 3.24 -14.49
CA LYS A 26 -2.13 2.63 -13.69
C LYS A 26 -1.89 3.40 -12.38
N SER A 27 -2.10 4.73 -12.39
CA SER A 27 -2.06 5.57 -11.18
C SER A 27 -3.27 5.34 -10.26
N ASN A 28 -4.47 5.18 -10.83
CA ASN A 28 -5.70 4.92 -10.05
C ASN A 28 -5.73 3.53 -9.39
N ASN A 29 -5.07 2.53 -9.97
CA ASN A 29 -5.05 1.19 -9.38
C ASN A 29 -4.17 1.07 -8.12
N LYS A 30 -3.21 1.98 -7.92
CA LYS A 30 -2.35 2.01 -6.72
C LYS A 30 -2.96 2.76 -5.52
N SER A 31 -3.86 3.71 -5.76
CA SER A 31 -4.57 4.47 -4.71
C SER A 31 -5.73 3.68 -4.05
N ASN A 32 -6.17 2.58 -4.68
CA ASN A 32 -7.39 1.88 -4.32
C ASN A 32 -7.34 1.11 -2.99
N ASN A 33 -6.17 0.83 -2.42
CA ASN A 33 -6.10 0.07 -1.16
C ASN A 33 -6.56 0.91 0.04
N TYR A 34 -6.19 2.19 0.09
CA TYR A 34 -6.65 3.09 1.16
C TYR A 34 -8.15 3.40 1.09
N GLU A 35 -8.67 3.61 -0.13
CA GLU A 35 -10.09 3.85 -0.35
C GLU A 35 -10.93 2.59 -0.09
N LYS A 36 -10.46 1.40 -0.46
CA LYS A 36 -11.10 0.12 -0.11
C LYS A 36 -11.18 -0.08 1.40
N PHE A 37 -10.10 0.21 2.13
CA PHE A 37 -10.09 0.12 3.59
C PHE A 37 -11.11 1.07 4.22
N ALA A 38 -11.19 2.31 3.77
CA ALA A 38 -12.16 3.30 4.21
C ALA A 38 -13.61 2.89 3.88
N GLN A 39 -13.85 2.31 2.69
CA GLN A 39 -15.16 1.82 2.27
C GLN A 39 -15.62 0.58 3.05
N MET A 40 -14.71 -0.37 3.36
CA MET A 40 -15.02 -1.52 4.22
C MET A 40 -15.46 -1.09 5.62
N LYS A 41 -14.85 -0.03 6.16
CA LYS A 41 -15.22 0.54 7.47
C LYS A 41 -16.62 1.19 7.46
N GLN A 42 -17.03 1.79 6.34
CA GLN A 42 -18.33 2.47 6.22
C GLN A 42 -19.53 1.52 5.99
N SER A 43 -19.33 0.41 5.28
CA SER A 43 -20.44 -0.47 4.91
C SER A 43 -20.99 -1.35 6.05
N ARG A 44 -20.27 -1.48 7.16
CA ARG A 44 -20.63 -2.39 8.27
C ARG A 44 -21.24 -1.75 9.51
N ASN A 45 -21.43 -0.45 9.57
CA ASN A 45 -22.08 0.20 10.72
C ASN A 45 -23.59 -0.08 10.84
N SER A 46 -24.15 -1.04 10.08
CA SER A 46 -25.60 -1.26 9.97
C SER A 46 -26.09 -2.67 10.36
N GLU A 47 -25.26 -3.57 10.87
CA GLU A 47 -25.75 -4.92 11.23
C GLU A 47 -25.64 -5.21 12.72
N THR A 48 -26.80 -5.47 13.30
CA THR A 48 -27.07 -5.80 14.70
C THR A 48 -26.57 -7.20 15.03
N SER A 49 -25.83 -7.34 16.13
CA SER A 49 -25.24 -8.59 16.62
C SER A 49 -26.28 -9.58 17.15
N THR A 50 -26.35 -10.76 16.53
CA THR A 50 -26.94 -11.95 17.14
C THR A 50 -25.81 -12.78 17.74
N SER A 51 -25.82 -12.96 19.06
CA SER A 51 -24.84 -13.77 19.80
C SER A 51 -25.02 -15.25 19.48
N GLN A 52 -24.16 -15.77 18.60
CA GLN A 52 -23.93 -17.22 18.47
C GLN A 52 -22.59 -17.57 19.16
N ASN A 53 -22.48 -18.80 19.69
CA ASN A 53 -21.21 -19.34 20.21
C ASN A 53 -20.16 -19.38 19.10
N LYS A 54 -19.44 -18.28 18.91
CA LYS A 54 -18.35 -18.17 17.93
C LYS A 54 -17.10 -18.81 18.51
N THR A 55 -16.51 -19.73 17.78
CA THR A 55 -15.18 -20.26 18.09
C THR A 55 -14.14 -19.19 17.74
N SER A 56 -13.25 -18.86 18.69
CA SER A 56 -12.16 -17.95 18.43
C SER A 56 -10.90 -18.71 17.97
N LEU A 57 -10.29 -18.26 16.91
CA LEU A 57 -8.96 -18.68 16.48
C LEU A 57 -7.96 -17.57 16.83
N SER A 58 -6.80 -17.95 17.37
CA SER A 58 -5.75 -17.01 17.76
C SER A 58 -4.38 -17.42 17.21
N SER A 59 -3.57 -16.42 16.84
CA SER A 59 -2.19 -16.62 16.38
C SER A 59 -1.35 -15.40 16.72
N THR A 60 -0.04 -15.62 16.85
CA THR A 60 0.93 -14.53 17.00
C THR A 60 1.51 -14.15 15.64
N SER A 61 1.66 -12.86 15.40
CA SER A 61 2.19 -12.33 14.15
C SER A 61 3.03 -11.07 14.40
N GLU A 62 3.94 -10.79 13.48
CA GLU A 62 4.73 -9.57 13.46
C GLU A 62 4.02 -8.49 12.64
N VAL A 63 4.02 -7.25 13.13
CA VAL A 63 3.46 -6.09 12.43
C VAL A 63 4.38 -5.68 11.30
N LYS A 64 3.82 -5.59 10.09
CA LYS A 64 4.50 -5.17 8.86
C LYS A 64 3.77 -3.99 8.22
N SER A 65 4.44 -3.31 7.28
CA SER A 65 3.77 -2.33 6.42
C SER A 65 3.03 -3.02 5.29
N VAL A 66 1.85 -2.53 4.98
CA VAL A 66 1.05 -3.00 3.83
C VAL A 66 1.73 -2.70 2.51
N LEU A 67 2.33 -1.52 2.40
CA LEU A 67 2.81 -0.98 1.14
C LEU A 67 4.28 -0.59 1.25
N ILE A 68 5.11 -1.33 0.53
CA ILE A 68 6.49 -1.00 0.25
C ILE A 68 6.61 -0.91 -1.28
N GLU A 69 6.99 0.23 -1.80
CA GLU A 69 7.12 0.42 -3.24
C GLU A 69 8.35 1.23 -3.64
N ASN A 70 8.83 0.98 -4.85
CA ASN A 70 9.83 1.81 -5.49
C ASN A 70 9.11 2.89 -6.30
N VAL A 71 9.35 4.15 -5.93
CA VAL A 71 8.94 5.30 -6.73
C VAL A 71 10.07 5.59 -7.70
N GLU A 72 9.87 5.22 -8.98
CA GLU A 72 10.87 5.43 -10.03
C GLU A 72 11.09 6.92 -10.29
N LEU A 73 12.35 7.30 -10.53
CA LEU A 73 12.70 8.64 -10.96
C LEU A 73 12.38 8.82 -12.44
N HIS A 74 12.07 10.05 -12.84
CA HIS A 74 11.77 10.34 -14.24
C HIS A 74 13.04 10.29 -15.09
N ALA A 75 13.19 9.26 -15.93
CA ALA A 75 14.40 8.92 -16.66
C ALA A 75 14.96 9.99 -17.63
N THR A 76 14.18 11.03 -17.91
CA THR A 76 14.63 12.16 -18.77
C THR A 76 15.07 13.40 -17.98
N TYR A 77 14.97 13.35 -16.64
CA TYR A 77 15.31 14.48 -15.78
C TYR A 77 16.70 14.31 -15.15
N TYR A 78 17.23 15.40 -14.64
CA TYR A 78 18.51 15.44 -13.92
C TYR A 78 18.26 15.78 -12.46
N LEU A 79 18.93 15.10 -11.53
CA LEU A 79 18.79 15.33 -10.11
C LEU A 79 19.47 16.64 -9.71
N GLU A 80 18.73 17.58 -9.11
CA GLU A 80 19.32 18.79 -8.51
C GLU A 80 19.75 18.49 -7.07
N LYS A 81 18.82 18.01 -6.23
CA LYS A 81 19.10 17.60 -4.84
C LYS A 81 18.00 16.73 -4.25
N ALA A 82 18.36 15.94 -3.24
CA ALA A 82 17.42 15.30 -2.30
C ALA A 82 17.21 16.20 -1.07
N TYR A 83 16.00 16.14 -0.50
CA TYR A 83 15.60 16.87 0.72
C TYR A 83 15.51 15.95 1.94
N VAL A 84 15.59 14.66 1.72
CA VAL A 84 15.37 13.59 2.71
C VAL A 84 16.52 12.59 2.64
N GLU A 85 16.66 11.82 3.70
CA GLU A 85 17.65 10.74 3.82
C GLU A 85 16.92 9.41 4.08
N ASN A 86 17.67 8.30 4.02
CA ASN A 86 17.15 6.99 4.42
C ASN A 86 16.64 7.03 5.86
N ASN A 87 15.55 6.32 6.12
CA ASN A 87 14.82 6.28 7.39
C ASN A 87 14.12 7.58 7.80
N SER A 88 14.09 8.61 6.95
CA SER A 88 13.31 9.83 7.18
C SER A 88 11.81 9.54 7.06
N TYR A 89 11.02 10.16 7.95
CA TYR A 89 9.58 10.27 7.77
C TYR A 89 9.26 11.46 6.86
N VAL A 90 8.30 11.28 5.96
CA VAL A 90 7.76 12.32 5.08
C VAL A 90 6.23 12.26 5.06
N ALA A 91 5.59 13.40 5.19
CA ALA A 91 4.15 13.51 5.07
C ALA A 91 3.72 13.55 3.59
N LYS A 92 2.48 13.17 3.31
CA LYS A 92 1.89 13.26 1.97
C LYS A 92 2.07 14.65 1.38
N GLY A 93 2.66 14.72 0.19
CA GLY A 93 2.91 15.96 -0.55
C GLY A 93 4.24 16.63 -0.25
N ASP A 94 4.99 16.19 0.76
CA ASP A 94 6.33 16.70 1.07
C ASP A 94 7.31 16.42 -0.08
N LYS A 95 8.29 17.29 -0.21
CA LYS A 95 9.31 17.20 -1.25
C LYS A 95 10.35 16.16 -0.87
N ILE A 96 10.51 15.12 -1.66
CA ILE A 96 11.55 14.09 -1.52
C ILE A 96 12.82 14.56 -2.23
N LEU A 97 12.71 14.93 -3.50
CA LEU A 97 13.83 15.45 -4.28
C LEU A 97 13.37 16.51 -5.28
N LYS A 98 14.34 17.28 -5.81
CA LYS A 98 14.16 18.29 -6.86
C LYS A 98 14.96 17.92 -8.08
N TYR A 99 14.38 18.14 -9.25
CA TYR A 99 15.04 18.03 -10.54
C TYR A 99 15.49 19.41 -11.04
N THR A 100 16.52 19.46 -11.88
CA THR A 100 17.09 20.69 -12.45
C THR A 100 16.08 21.50 -13.26
N ASN A 101 15.02 20.86 -13.78
CA ASN A 101 13.93 21.53 -14.50
C ASN A 101 12.87 22.17 -13.56
N GLY A 102 13.14 22.23 -12.27
CA GLY A 102 12.27 22.83 -11.25
C GLY A 102 11.15 21.94 -10.75
N LYS A 103 10.97 20.73 -11.30
CA LYS A 103 9.98 19.75 -10.81
C LYS A 103 10.46 19.04 -9.55
N TYR A 104 9.50 18.44 -8.83
CA TYR A 104 9.74 17.71 -7.59
C TYR A 104 9.18 16.30 -7.66
N LEU A 105 9.88 15.34 -7.06
CA LEU A 105 9.27 14.12 -6.58
C LEU A 105 8.71 14.41 -5.19
N LYS A 106 7.44 14.10 -4.97
CA LYS A 106 6.75 14.31 -3.69
C LYS A 106 6.24 12.99 -3.14
N ALA A 107 6.09 12.92 -1.83
CA ALA A 107 5.52 11.75 -1.15
C ALA A 107 4.05 11.57 -1.57
N PRO A 108 3.64 10.39 -2.08
CA PRO A 108 2.27 10.13 -2.48
C PRO A 108 1.31 9.93 -1.29
N TYR A 109 1.85 9.54 -0.14
CA TYR A 109 1.17 9.35 1.16
C TYR A 109 2.18 9.49 2.30
N ASP A 110 1.73 9.45 3.54
CA ASP A 110 2.59 9.45 4.73
C ASP A 110 3.45 8.18 4.76
N CYS A 111 4.77 8.33 4.70
CA CYS A 111 5.67 7.20 4.54
C CYS A 111 7.04 7.42 5.18
N TYR A 112 7.78 6.34 5.30
CA TYR A 112 9.23 6.35 5.58
C TYR A 112 10.00 6.11 4.29
N ILE A 113 11.11 6.81 4.15
CA ILE A 113 12.10 6.55 3.10
C ILE A 113 12.95 5.36 3.54
N VAL A 114 12.84 4.23 2.84
CA VAL A 114 13.57 3.00 3.18
C VAL A 114 14.96 3.01 2.55
N GLU A 115 15.03 3.39 1.29
CA GLU A 115 16.24 3.34 0.48
C GLU A 115 16.15 4.35 -0.66
N MET A 116 17.26 4.98 -0.99
CA MET A 116 17.36 5.84 -2.16
C MET A 116 18.50 5.36 -3.05
N ASN A 117 18.18 4.96 -4.28
CA ASN A 117 19.12 4.70 -5.36
C ASN A 117 19.07 5.88 -6.33
N LEU A 118 19.92 6.88 -6.09
CA LEU A 118 19.92 8.14 -6.82
C LEU A 118 21.17 8.26 -7.70
N PRO A 119 21.10 9.01 -8.82
CA PRO A 119 22.30 9.44 -9.53
C PRO A 119 23.10 10.43 -8.69
N GLU A 120 24.33 10.68 -9.09
CA GLU A 120 25.12 11.80 -8.54
C GLU A 120 24.40 13.14 -8.76
N LYS A 121 24.79 14.15 -8.00
CA LYS A 121 24.24 15.51 -8.17
C LYS A 121 24.40 15.97 -9.62
N GLU A 122 23.35 16.53 -10.19
CA GLU A 122 23.23 16.92 -11.60
C GLU A 122 23.36 15.74 -12.59
N GLY A 123 23.38 14.51 -12.09
CA GLY A 123 23.35 13.29 -12.88
C GLY A 123 21.98 13.03 -13.51
N LYS A 124 21.99 12.39 -14.69
CA LYS A 124 20.77 11.98 -15.39
C LYS A 124 20.09 10.84 -14.63
N CYS A 125 18.80 10.98 -14.40
CA CYS A 125 17.99 9.89 -13.86
C CYS A 125 17.83 8.78 -14.91
N LEU A 126 17.89 7.53 -14.46
CA LEU A 126 17.68 6.32 -15.26
C LEU A 126 16.49 5.54 -14.68
N ASN A 127 15.93 4.60 -15.42
CA ASN A 127 14.86 3.73 -14.96
C ASN A 127 15.27 2.81 -13.77
N SER A 128 16.59 2.64 -13.56
CA SER A 128 17.13 1.93 -12.40
C SER A 128 17.19 2.76 -11.13
N HIS A 129 17.01 4.09 -11.22
CA HIS A 129 17.00 4.97 -10.07
C HIS A 129 15.61 5.06 -9.45
N TYR A 130 15.53 4.96 -8.13
CA TYR A 130 14.28 4.95 -7.37
C TYR A 130 14.43 5.51 -5.97
N VAL A 131 13.29 5.84 -5.38
CA VAL A 131 13.14 6.03 -3.94
C VAL A 131 12.20 4.94 -3.45
N LYS A 132 12.69 4.08 -2.56
CA LYS A 132 11.88 3.04 -1.91
C LYS A 132 11.20 3.63 -0.71
N ILE A 133 9.89 3.61 -0.71
CA ILE A 133 9.06 4.15 0.35
C ILE A 133 8.22 3.06 1.01
N GLN A 134 7.87 3.27 2.26
CA GLN A 134 7.08 2.35 3.08
C GLN A 134 5.96 3.10 3.79
N SER A 135 4.72 2.67 3.62
CA SER A 135 3.57 3.30 4.26
C SER A 135 3.68 3.29 5.79
N LYS A 136 3.28 4.40 6.42
CA LYS A 136 3.21 4.53 7.88
C LYS A 136 1.83 4.21 8.44
N ASN A 137 0.77 4.55 7.71
CA ASN A 137 -0.57 4.67 8.29
C ASN A 137 -1.37 3.37 8.27
N VAL A 138 -1.09 2.47 7.32
CA VAL A 138 -1.76 1.17 7.24
C VAL A 138 -0.73 0.06 7.44
N LEU A 139 -1.03 -0.80 8.40
CA LEU A 139 -0.19 -1.92 8.80
C LEU A 139 -0.88 -3.23 8.45
N THR A 140 -0.09 -4.29 8.35
CA THR A 140 -0.60 -5.65 8.14
C THR A 140 -0.01 -6.63 9.14
N VAL A 141 -0.82 -7.63 9.48
CA VAL A 141 -0.41 -8.84 10.15
C VAL A 141 -0.93 -10.02 9.35
N SER A 142 -0.29 -11.17 9.48
CA SER A 142 -0.70 -12.40 8.78
C SER A 142 -1.07 -13.48 9.78
N MET A 143 -2.02 -14.34 9.43
CA MET A 143 -2.42 -15.49 10.22
C MET A 143 -2.66 -16.69 9.30
N ASP A 144 -2.27 -17.89 9.79
CA ASP A 144 -2.51 -19.13 9.07
C ASP A 144 -3.79 -19.81 9.58
N ILE A 145 -4.71 -20.06 8.63
CA ILE A 145 -6.01 -20.69 8.88
C ILE A 145 -6.02 -22.09 8.28
N SER A 146 -6.43 -23.08 9.06
CA SER A 146 -6.56 -24.46 8.56
C SER A 146 -7.64 -24.59 7.49
N GLU A 147 -7.50 -25.56 6.57
CA GLU A 147 -8.47 -25.85 5.50
C GLU A 147 -9.91 -26.00 6.01
N LYS A 148 -10.11 -26.65 7.14
CA LYS A 148 -11.45 -26.86 7.74
C LYS A 148 -12.14 -25.57 8.19
N ASN A 149 -11.40 -24.48 8.37
CA ASN A 149 -11.91 -23.21 8.87
C ASN A 149 -11.93 -22.10 7.81
N ILE A 150 -11.24 -22.31 6.67
CA ILE A 150 -11.10 -21.27 5.65
C ILE A 150 -12.45 -20.86 5.04
N GLU A 151 -13.40 -21.79 4.90
CA GLU A 151 -14.73 -21.50 4.36
C GLU A 151 -15.61 -20.67 5.31
N LYS A 152 -15.20 -20.55 6.59
CA LYS A 152 -15.95 -19.79 7.60
C LYS A 152 -15.54 -18.33 7.67
N ILE A 153 -14.54 -17.92 6.89
CA ILE A 153 -14.00 -16.56 6.86
C ILE A 153 -14.11 -15.96 5.46
N SER A 154 -14.22 -14.65 5.42
CA SER A 154 -14.35 -13.89 4.18
C SER A 154 -13.50 -12.62 4.20
N ILE A 155 -13.14 -12.15 3.00
CA ILE A 155 -12.53 -10.84 2.87
C ILE A 155 -13.50 -9.79 3.44
N GLY A 156 -12.96 -8.90 4.30
CA GLY A 156 -13.71 -7.88 5.00
C GLY A 156 -14.19 -8.31 6.39
N ASP A 157 -13.94 -9.55 6.86
CA ASP A 157 -14.25 -9.93 8.24
C ASP A 157 -13.38 -9.17 9.22
N GLU A 158 -13.99 -8.74 10.32
CA GLU A 158 -13.31 -8.03 11.38
C GLU A 158 -12.47 -8.98 12.23
N VAL A 159 -11.25 -8.53 12.55
CA VAL A 159 -10.26 -9.26 13.31
C VAL A 159 -9.75 -8.38 14.44
N LYS A 160 -9.60 -8.93 15.62
CA LYS A 160 -9.03 -8.27 16.78
C LYS A 160 -7.51 -8.44 16.79
N ILE A 161 -6.76 -7.35 16.93
CA ILE A 161 -5.30 -7.34 16.94
C ILE A 161 -4.83 -6.69 18.24
N THR A 162 -4.14 -7.44 19.09
CA THR A 162 -3.59 -6.93 20.34
C THR A 162 -2.08 -6.76 20.20
N ILE A 163 -1.58 -5.55 20.39
CA ILE A 163 -0.14 -5.25 20.42
C ILE A 163 0.32 -5.32 21.88
N SER A 164 1.00 -6.41 22.23
CA SER A 164 1.37 -6.70 23.61
C SER A 164 2.23 -5.60 24.24
N ALA A 165 3.19 -5.06 23.50
CA ALA A 165 4.09 -4.00 23.98
C ALA A 165 3.39 -2.67 24.30
N LEU A 166 2.18 -2.44 23.78
CA LEU A 166 1.38 -1.24 23.99
C LEU A 166 0.16 -1.49 24.89
N GLU A 167 -0.12 -2.75 25.24
CA GLU A 167 -1.33 -3.19 25.94
C GLU A 167 -2.61 -2.68 25.28
N LYS A 168 -2.58 -2.53 23.96
CA LYS A 168 -3.69 -1.98 23.14
C LYS A 168 -4.22 -2.98 22.15
N THR A 169 -5.53 -2.90 21.95
CA THR A 169 -6.26 -3.67 20.94
C THR A 169 -6.75 -2.77 19.81
N TYR A 170 -6.61 -3.25 18.59
CA TYR A 170 -7.02 -2.60 17.35
C TYR A 170 -7.97 -3.52 16.59
N SER A 171 -8.90 -2.93 15.84
CA SER A 171 -9.69 -3.64 14.86
C SER A 171 -9.00 -3.60 13.50
N GLY A 172 -8.90 -4.76 12.85
CA GLY A 172 -8.45 -4.90 11.47
C GLY A 172 -9.44 -5.69 10.64
N TYR A 173 -9.19 -5.79 9.36
CA TYR A 173 -10.06 -6.50 8.41
C TYR A 173 -9.23 -7.42 7.52
N ILE A 174 -9.79 -8.62 7.21
CA ILE A 174 -9.18 -9.52 6.23
C ILE A 174 -9.22 -8.86 4.86
N THR A 175 -8.06 -8.63 4.27
CA THR A 175 -7.93 -8.00 2.94
C THR A 175 -7.50 -8.99 1.87
N HIS A 176 -6.90 -10.10 2.28
CA HIS A 176 -6.45 -11.13 1.35
C HIS A 176 -6.54 -12.51 2.00
N ILE A 177 -6.97 -13.50 1.21
CA ILE A 177 -6.93 -14.91 1.54
C ILE A 177 -6.07 -15.60 0.48
N GLY A 178 -5.00 -16.27 0.92
CA GLY A 178 -4.09 -16.98 0.02
C GLY A 178 -4.83 -18.05 -0.79
N SER A 179 -4.51 -18.17 -2.06
CA SER A 179 -5.11 -19.16 -2.98
C SER A 179 -4.48 -20.55 -2.89
N THR A 180 -3.34 -20.68 -2.20
CA THR A 180 -2.58 -21.92 -2.12
C THR A 180 -2.32 -22.28 -0.66
N ALA A 181 -2.65 -23.52 -0.30
CA ALA A 181 -2.35 -24.06 1.02
C ALA A 181 -0.88 -24.44 1.14
N SER A 182 -0.30 -24.17 2.29
CA SER A 182 1.00 -24.70 2.72
C SER A 182 0.80 -25.48 4.02
N ASN A 183 1.19 -26.75 4.05
CA ASN A 183 1.00 -27.63 5.20
C ASN A 183 -0.46 -27.65 5.73
N GLY A 184 -1.46 -27.69 4.83
CA GLY A 184 -2.88 -27.71 5.18
C GLY A 184 -3.41 -26.40 5.79
N LYS A 185 -2.73 -25.28 5.53
CA LYS A 185 -3.13 -23.97 6.00
C LYS A 185 -3.07 -22.93 4.88
N PHE A 186 -3.99 -21.99 4.89
CA PHE A 186 -4.00 -20.81 4.04
C PHE A 186 -3.57 -19.60 4.84
N THR A 187 -2.69 -18.79 4.31
CA THR A 187 -2.29 -17.53 4.94
C THR A 187 -3.30 -16.45 4.58
N ILE A 188 -3.81 -15.75 5.58
CA ILE A 188 -4.62 -14.55 5.41
C ILE A 188 -3.82 -13.32 5.81
N ASN A 189 -4.08 -12.18 5.13
CA ASN A 189 -3.54 -10.89 5.51
C ASN A 189 -4.65 -10.01 6.07
N ILE A 190 -4.35 -9.37 7.17
CA ILE A 190 -5.25 -8.48 7.89
C ILE A 190 -4.62 -7.09 7.90
N GLU A 191 -5.35 -6.09 7.47
CA GLU A 191 -4.92 -4.70 7.49
C GLU A 191 -5.62 -3.93 8.61
N PHE A 192 -4.89 -2.99 9.22
CA PHE A 192 -5.40 -2.14 10.29
C PHE A 192 -4.67 -0.80 10.33
N GLU A 193 -5.30 0.21 10.95
CA GLU A 193 -4.75 1.55 11.04
C GLU A 193 -3.73 1.69 12.17
N ASN A 194 -2.65 2.41 11.89
CA ASN A 194 -1.67 2.81 12.89
C ASN A 194 -2.10 4.12 13.56
N ASP A 195 -2.24 4.13 14.88
CA ASP A 195 -2.48 5.33 15.67
C ASP A 195 -1.22 6.21 15.88
N GLY A 196 -0.12 5.83 15.23
CA GLY A 196 1.19 6.50 15.34
C GLY A 196 2.12 5.91 16.40
N ASN A 197 1.63 5.03 17.28
CA ASN A 197 2.40 4.41 18.35
C ASN A 197 3.00 3.06 17.96
N ILE A 198 2.40 2.37 16.99
CA ILE A 198 2.84 1.04 16.57
C ILE A 198 4.10 1.17 15.73
N LYS A 199 5.12 0.39 16.10
CA LYS A 199 6.36 0.24 15.32
C LYS A 199 6.35 -1.06 14.55
N LEU A 200 6.94 -1.04 13.37
CA LEU A 200 7.15 -2.26 12.58
C LEU A 200 8.04 -3.24 13.36
N GLY A 201 7.76 -4.52 13.22
CA GLY A 201 8.43 -5.56 13.98
C GLY A 201 7.84 -5.83 15.37
N MET A 202 6.87 -5.03 15.86
CA MET A 202 6.18 -5.34 17.10
C MET A 202 5.39 -6.63 16.97
N THR A 203 5.39 -7.44 18.04
CA THR A 203 4.59 -8.66 18.11
C THR A 203 3.14 -8.33 18.41
N SER A 204 2.25 -8.96 17.67
CA SER A 204 0.81 -8.88 17.86
C SER A 204 0.19 -10.25 18.11
N THR A 205 -0.91 -10.29 18.85
CA THR A 205 -1.84 -11.41 18.91
C THR A 205 -3.05 -11.10 18.06
N VAL A 206 -3.34 -11.97 17.11
CA VAL A 206 -4.43 -11.85 16.14
C VAL A 206 -5.53 -12.83 16.52
N GLU A 207 -6.75 -12.36 16.71
CA GLU A 207 -7.93 -13.17 17.09
C GLU A 207 -9.07 -12.94 16.09
N ILE A 208 -9.57 -14.03 15.50
CA ILE A 208 -10.74 -14.05 14.62
C ILE A 208 -11.84 -14.94 15.19
N SER A 209 -13.07 -14.47 15.15
CA SER A 209 -14.26 -15.24 15.56
C SER A 209 -14.90 -15.91 14.35
N ILE A 210 -15.06 -17.24 14.35
CA ILE A 210 -15.61 -18.07 13.26
C ILE A 210 -16.84 -18.84 13.72
#